data_65cd2ec902da6b291a74f594cb17b5d6
#
_entry.id   65cd2ec902da6b291a74f594cb17b5d6
#
_cell.length_a   1.000
_cell.length_b   1.000
_cell.length_c   1.000
_cell.angle_alpha   90.00
_cell.angle_beta   90.00
_cell.angle_gamma   90.00
#
_symmetry.space_group_name_H-M   'P 1'
#
loop_
_entity.id
_entity.type
_entity.pdbx_description
1 polymer ?
#
loop_
_entity_poly.entity_id
_entity_poly.type
_entity_poly.pdbx_seq_one_letter_code
_entity_poly.pdbx_strand_id
1 'polypeptide(L)'
;MSSCLVEVVESSAVVRLTGVLDAGAAEAVRAALLTRLVDRPGPVVADLTGLRVVDPAGRRVFADVRREVADWPAADLLLCDPTVGGAAHPDAAPVEPTLVAGVPTWPTVEGALAAVAALPLAAVLTVDLAPVVGAARQARELVTTGCERWGMPTLADPACIAVTEMVNNVVAHARTPMTVRLAPHETTLRLAVRDHSPRRPTFVGMSPPTRAGGRGLLLINTMSRRWGSSVVPDGKVVWCVLHPDDEAT
;
A
#
# COMPACT_ATOMS: atom_id res chain seq x y z
N MET A 1 4.12 -0.04 32.27
CA MET A 1 3.78 -0.47 30.91
C MET A 1 3.67 0.80 30.08
N SER A 2 4.66 1.08 29.25
CA SER A 2 4.59 2.20 28.31
C SER A 2 3.60 1.82 27.22
N SER A 3 2.53 2.59 27.04
CA SER A 3 1.53 2.33 26.00
C SER A 3 1.60 3.45 24.97
N CYS A 4 1.77 3.07 23.72
CA CYS A 4 1.52 3.95 22.58
C CYS A 4 0.03 3.85 22.23
N LEU A 5 -0.65 4.98 22.17
CA LEU A 5 -2.03 5.07 21.72
C LEU A 5 -2.04 5.51 20.25
N VAL A 6 -2.89 4.85 19.47
CA VAL A 6 -3.08 5.15 18.06
C VAL A 6 -4.51 5.63 17.87
N GLU A 7 -4.67 6.86 17.39
CA GLU A 7 -5.96 7.46 17.06
C GLU A 7 -6.04 7.70 15.56
N VAL A 8 -7.01 7.05 14.91
CA VAL A 8 -7.29 7.26 13.49
C VAL A 8 -8.36 8.34 13.36
N VAL A 9 -8.02 9.46 12.74
CA VAL A 9 -8.98 10.51 12.43
C VAL A 9 -9.73 10.12 11.16
N GLU A 10 -10.95 9.60 11.31
CA GLU A 10 -11.71 8.93 10.22
C GLU A 10 -11.90 9.79 8.95
N SER A 11 -12.06 11.10 9.09
CA SER A 11 -12.24 12.03 7.96
C SER A 11 -10.94 12.56 7.38
N SER A 12 -9.79 12.23 7.96
CA SER A 12 -8.47 12.78 7.63
C SER A 12 -7.49 11.70 7.18
N ALA A 13 -6.46 12.10 6.46
CA ALA A 13 -5.29 11.26 6.16
C ALA A 13 -4.36 11.09 7.37
N VAL A 14 -4.71 11.61 8.56
CA VAL A 14 -3.85 11.64 9.73
C VAL A 14 -4.11 10.45 10.66
N VAL A 15 -3.02 9.83 11.10
CA VAL A 15 -3.00 8.87 12.22
C VAL A 15 -2.16 9.49 13.33
N ARG A 16 -2.80 9.83 14.45
CA ARG A 16 -2.12 10.42 15.59
C ARG A 16 -1.56 9.35 16.51
N LEU A 17 -0.29 9.50 16.85
CA LEU A 17 0.42 8.60 17.76
C LEU A 17 0.79 9.38 19.04
N THR A 18 0.41 8.84 20.19
CA THR A 18 0.70 9.48 21.49
C THR A 18 1.29 8.48 22.49
N GLY A 19 2.03 8.98 23.47
CA GLY A 19 2.63 8.15 24.50
C GLY A 19 4.10 7.79 24.21
N VAL A 20 4.46 6.53 24.38
CA VAL A 20 5.86 6.09 24.28
C VAL A 20 5.98 4.97 23.25
N LEU A 21 6.86 5.19 22.29
CA LEU A 21 7.23 4.18 21.31
C LEU A 21 8.50 3.44 21.77
N ASP A 22 8.32 2.20 22.14
CA ASP A 22 9.37 1.23 22.41
C ASP A 22 9.22 0.01 21.48
N ALA A 23 10.09 -0.97 21.62
CA ALA A 23 10.06 -2.17 20.80
C ALA A 23 8.74 -2.96 20.93
N GLY A 24 8.09 -2.91 22.10
CA GLY A 24 6.80 -3.58 22.34
C GLY A 24 5.62 -2.90 21.64
N ALA A 25 5.66 -1.55 21.52
CA ALA A 25 4.63 -0.76 20.86
C ALA A 25 4.78 -0.74 19.32
N ALA A 26 5.97 -1.03 18.80
CA ALA A 26 6.27 -0.89 17.37
C ALA A 26 5.35 -1.76 16.49
N GLU A 27 5.04 -2.99 16.89
CA GLU A 27 4.15 -3.88 16.12
C GLU A 27 2.70 -3.36 16.11
N ALA A 28 2.22 -2.81 17.22
CA ALA A 28 0.88 -2.22 17.28
C ALA A 28 0.78 -0.98 16.37
N VAL A 29 1.81 -0.13 16.37
CA VAL A 29 1.89 1.03 15.47
C VAL A 29 1.94 0.57 14.01
N ARG A 30 2.78 -0.41 13.68
CA ARG A 30 2.85 -1.00 12.33
C ARG A 30 1.48 -1.50 11.89
N ALA A 31 0.82 -2.32 12.72
CA ALA A 31 -0.49 -2.87 12.42
C ALA A 31 -1.52 -1.78 12.14
N ALA A 32 -1.58 -0.74 12.96
CA ALA A 32 -2.53 0.36 12.79
C ALA A 32 -2.28 1.17 11.50
N LEU A 33 -1.01 1.47 11.19
CA LEU A 33 -0.64 2.17 9.96
C LEU A 33 -0.99 1.35 8.72
N LEU A 34 -0.68 0.04 8.71
CA LEU A 34 -1.03 -0.84 7.60
C LEU A 34 -2.54 -0.96 7.43
N THR A 35 -3.31 -1.11 8.51
CA THR A 35 -4.78 -1.12 8.47
C THR A 35 -5.29 0.15 7.80
N ARG A 36 -4.80 1.32 8.22
CA ARG A 36 -5.25 2.59 7.65
C ARG A 36 -4.92 2.72 6.16
N LEU A 37 -3.71 2.29 5.73
CA LEU A 37 -3.27 2.31 4.33
C LEU A 37 -4.03 1.31 3.45
N VAL A 38 -4.48 0.20 4.04
CA VAL A 38 -5.31 -0.81 3.35
C VAL A 38 -6.75 -0.34 3.22
N ASP A 39 -7.34 0.24 4.28
CA ASP A 39 -8.76 0.58 4.28
C ASP A 39 -9.08 1.76 3.37
N ARG A 40 -8.19 2.73 3.28
CA ARG A 40 -8.39 3.91 2.43
C ARG A 40 -7.21 4.12 1.48
N PRO A 41 -7.48 4.23 0.18
CA PRO A 41 -6.44 4.58 -0.79
C PRO A 41 -5.96 6.02 -0.52
N GLY A 42 -4.67 6.21 -0.61
CA GLY A 42 -4.03 7.52 -0.46
C GLY A 42 -2.91 7.51 0.57
N PRO A 43 -2.06 8.55 0.56
CA PRO A 43 -1.01 8.72 1.55
C PRO A 43 -1.57 8.92 2.95
N VAL A 44 -0.82 8.48 3.95
CA VAL A 44 -1.14 8.63 5.38
C VAL A 44 -0.06 9.49 6.04
N VAL A 45 -0.47 10.43 6.87
CA VAL A 45 0.41 11.24 7.72
C VAL A 45 0.38 10.66 9.13
N ALA A 46 1.51 10.12 9.60
CA ALA A 46 1.65 9.75 11.01
C ALA A 46 2.07 10.99 11.81
N ASP A 47 1.20 11.47 12.69
CA ASP A 47 1.44 12.60 13.58
C ASP A 47 2.13 12.11 14.85
N LEU A 48 3.41 12.49 15.01
CA LEU A 48 4.27 12.12 16.13
C LEU A 48 4.34 13.22 17.22
N THR A 49 3.53 14.26 17.13
CA THR A 49 3.59 15.42 18.05
C THR A 49 3.46 15.00 19.52
N GLY A 50 2.62 14.00 19.80
CA GLY A 50 2.42 13.46 21.14
C GLY A 50 3.25 12.20 21.47
N LEU A 51 4.18 11.83 20.59
CA LEU A 51 4.94 10.57 20.69
C LEU A 51 6.35 10.80 21.19
N ARG A 52 6.72 10.13 22.27
CA ARG A 52 8.10 10.07 22.75
C ARG A 52 8.76 8.77 22.31
N VAL A 53 9.74 8.85 21.44
CA VAL A 53 10.54 7.71 20.99
C VAL A 53 11.68 7.52 21.96
N VAL A 54 11.69 6.43 22.71
CA VAL A 54 12.74 6.12 23.70
C VAL A 54 13.87 5.27 23.12
N ASP A 55 13.58 4.54 22.05
CA ASP A 55 14.55 3.73 21.33
C ASP A 55 14.62 4.18 19.87
N PRO A 56 15.78 4.62 19.36
CA PRO A 56 15.95 4.95 17.94
C PRO A 56 15.56 3.80 17.00
N ALA A 57 15.66 2.54 17.44
CA ALA A 57 15.18 1.38 16.68
C ALA A 57 13.65 1.42 16.49
N GLY A 58 12.90 2.01 17.43
CA GLY A 58 11.44 2.19 17.29
C GLY A 58 11.06 3.04 16.08
N ARG A 59 11.89 4.02 15.70
CA ARG A 59 11.62 4.84 14.49
C ARG A 59 11.69 4.05 13.18
N ARG A 60 12.37 2.91 13.17
CA ARG A 60 12.46 2.06 11.97
C ARG A 60 11.11 1.53 11.51
N VAL A 61 10.13 1.41 12.42
CA VAL A 61 8.78 0.97 12.09
C VAL A 61 8.17 1.79 10.95
N PHE A 62 8.40 3.10 10.93
CA PHE A 62 7.87 3.98 9.88
C PHE A 62 8.53 3.73 8.53
N ALA A 63 9.86 3.56 8.52
CA ALA A 63 10.60 3.21 7.31
C ALA A 63 10.20 1.83 6.77
N ASP A 64 9.99 0.88 7.67
CA ASP A 64 9.60 -0.49 7.30
C ASP A 64 8.17 -0.51 6.73
N VAL A 65 7.22 0.19 7.34
CA VAL A 65 5.86 0.36 6.81
C VAL A 65 5.90 1.03 5.44
N ARG A 66 6.64 2.14 5.28
CA ARG A 66 6.72 2.83 3.99
C ARG A 66 7.30 1.94 2.90
N ARG A 67 8.33 1.17 3.21
CA ARG A 67 8.93 0.20 2.28
C ARG A 67 7.96 -0.91 1.91
N GLU A 68 7.20 -1.41 2.87
CA GLU A 68 6.22 -2.46 2.67
C GLU A 68 5.10 -2.04 1.71
N VAL A 69 4.64 -0.79 1.80
CA VAL A 69 3.55 -0.26 0.98
C VAL A 69 4.01 0.45 -0.29
N ALA A 70 5.31 0.54 -0.53
CA ALA A 70 5.89 1.31 -1.64
C ALA A 70 5.34 0.94 -3.02
N ASP A 71 4.92 -0.31 -3.20
CA ASP A 71 4.37 -0.83 -4.44
C ASP A 71 2.82 -0.99 -4.41
N TRP A 72 2.16 -0.59 -3.32
CA TRP A 72 0.70 -0.61 -3.28
C TRP A 72 0.12 0.57 -4.06
N PRO A 73 -1.05 0.40 -4.72
CA PRO A 73 -1.69 1.48 -5.45
C PRO A 73 -1.97 2.70 -4.56
N ALA A 74 -1.34 3.82 -4.89
CA ALA A 74 -1.48 5.13 -4.23
C ALA A 74 -1.15 5.17 -2.73
N ALA A 75 -0.54 4.15 -2.14
CA ALA A 75 -0.14 4.16 -0.74
C ALA A 75 1.22 4.86 -0.56
N ASP A 76 1.32 5.72 0.44
CA ASP A 76 2.58 6.26 0.95
C ASP A 76 2.43 6.65 2.43
N LEU A 77 3.54 6.74 3.14
CA LEU A 77 3.60 7.17 4.52
C LEU A 77 4.47 8.42 4.65
N LEU A 78 3.91 9.47 5.24
CA LEU A 78 4.56 10.70 5.60
C LEU A 78 4.56 10.86 7.12
N LEU A 79 5.50 11.62 7.66
CA LEU A 79 5.56 11.91 9.10
C LEU A 79 5.34 13.39 9.36
N CYS A 80 4.71 13.68 10.50
CA CYS A 80 4.79 14.94 11.18
C CYS A 80 5.58 14.76 12.48
N ASP A 81 6.76 15.38 12.58
CA ASP A 81 7.62 15.32 13.76
C ASP A 81 8.12 16.75 14.08
N PRO A 82 7.62 17.39 15.15
CA PRO A 82 8.00 18.76 15.48
C PRO A 82 9.47 18.93 15.90
N THR A 83 10.18 17.82 16.13
CA THR A 83 11.62 17.86 16.45
C THR A 83 12.49 18.04 15.20
N VAL A 84 11.90 17.95 14.01
CA VAL A 84 12.56 18.08 12.72
C VAL A 84 12.29 19.49 12.15
N GLY A 85 13.36 20.25 11.91
CA GLY A 85 13.24 21.64 11.48
C GLY A 85 13.25 22.61 12.64
N GLY A 86 14.14 23.62 12.58
CA GLY A 86 14.15 24.72 13.54
C GLY A 86 12.79 25.43 13.60
N ALA A 87 12.54 26.20 14.66
CA ALA A 87 11.29 26.89 14.94
C ALA A 87 10.64 27.46 13.67
N ALA A 88 9.45 26.95 13.35
CA ALA A 88 8.68 27.40 12.19
C ALA A 88 8.38 28.89 12.32
N HIS A 89 8.91 29.70 11.39
CA HIS A 89 8.50 31.09 11.25
C HIS A 89 7.16 31.12 10.49
N PRO A 90 6.15 31.85 10.93
CA PRO A 90 4.82 31.87 10.32
C PRO A 90 4.79 32.32 8.85
N ASP A 91 5.85 33.00 8.37
CA ASP A 91 5.98 33.50 6.99
C ASP A 91 7.00 32.71 6.15
N ALA A 92 7.40 31.51 6.58
CA ALA A 92 8.37 30.70 5.83
C ALA A 92 7.73 30.10 4.58
N ALA A 93 8.51 30.08 3.47
CA ALA A 93 8.18 29.37 2.25
C ALA A 93 7.85 27.89 2.54
N PRO A 94 7.17 27.14 1.61
CA PRO A 94 6.88 25.72 1.78
C PRO A 94 8.13 24.98 2.25
N VAL A 95 8.07 24.40 3.45
CA VAL A 95 9.22 23.72 4.04
C VAL A 95 9.41 22.41 3.29
N GLU A 96 10.57 22.27 2.65
CA GLU A 96 10.98 21.01 2.05
C GLU A 96 11.02 19.89 3.13
N PRO A 97 10.58 18.67 2.82
CA PRO A 97 10.59 17.58 3.79
C PRO A 97 12.01 17.21 4.18
N THR A 98 12.22 16.96 5.45
CA THR A 98 13.43 16.30 5.94
C THR A 98 13.22 14.79 5.90
N LEU A 99 14.21 14.04 5.42
CA LEU A 99 14.13 12.57 5.43
C LEU A 99 14.55 12.04 6.80
N VAL A 100 13.60 11.49 7.54
CA VAL A 100 13.87 10.76 8.79
C VAL A 100 13.80 9.26 8.52
N ALA A 101 14.94 8.58 8.57
CA ALA A 101 15.08 7.17 8.22
C ALA A 101 14.50 6.83 6.81
N GLY A 102 14.57 7.77 5.86
CA GLY A 102 14.05 7.59 4.51
C GLY A 102 12.54 7.89 4.37
N VAL A 103 11.88 8.40 5.42
CA VAL A 103 10.47 8.81 5.37
C VAL A 103 10.39 10.33 5.30
N PRO A 104 9.66 10.92 4.33
CA PRO A 104 9.44 12.36 4.26
C PRO A 104 8.74 12.86 5.53
N THR A 105 9.32 13.88 6.16
CA THR A 105 8.91 14.36 7.48
C THR A 105 8.80 15.88 7.47
N TRP A 106 7.71 16.39 8.00
CA TRP A 106 7.42 17.82 8.15
C TRP A 106 7.34 18.17 9.64
N PRO A 107 7.64 19.41 10.00
CA PRO A 107 7.53 19.85 11.41
C PRO A 107 6.08 20.03 11.87
N THR A 108 5.12 20.17 10.94
CA THR A 108 3.69 20.39 11.25
C THR A 108 2.79 19.47 10.45
N VAL A 109 1.62 19.16 11.01
CA VAL A 109 0.59 18.35 10.32
C VAL A 109 0.08 19.07 9.08
N GLU A 110 -0.10 20.39 9.16
CA GLU A 110 -0.56 21.23 8.04
C GLU A 110 0.42 21.15 6.86
N GLY A 111 1.73 21.20 7.11
CA GLY A 111 2.76 21.06 6.09
C GLY A 111 2.74 19.69 5.42
N ALA A 112 2.60 18.64 6.21
CA ALA A 112 2.48 17.28 5.69
C ALA A 112 1.19 17.09 4.87
N LEU A 113 0.06 17.63 5.34
CA LEU A 113 -1.22 17.58 4.60
C LEU A 113 -1.19 18.41 3.32
N ALA A 114 -0.52 19.57 3.33
CA ALA A 114 -0.31 20.37 2.12
C ALA A 114 0.52 19.60 1.07
N ALA A 115 1.54 18.86 1.51
CA ALA A 115 2.31 17.99 0.64
C ALA A 115 1.45 16.84 0.06
N VAL A 116 0.60 16.20 0.87
CA VAL A 116 -0.36 15.19 0.38
C VAL A 116 -1.30 15.79 -0.66
N ALA A 117 -1.81 17.00 -0.43
CA ALA A 117 -2.71 17.68 -1.36
C ALA A 117 -2.03 18.10 -2.67
N ALA A 118 -0.73 18.34 -2.64
CA ALA A 118 0.07 18.68 -3.82
C ALA A 118 0.47 17.44 -4.66
N LEU A 119 0.39 16.24 -4.08
CA LEU A 119 0.61 15.02 -4.86
C LEU A 119 -0.46 14.95 -5.95
N PRO A 120 -0.08 14.65 -7.22
CA PRO A 120 -1.07 14.35 -8.22
C PRO A 120 -1.90 13.20 -7.66
N LEU A 121 -3.18 13.46 -7.40
CA LEU A 121 -4.11 12.42 -6.98
C LEU A 121 -4.09 11.37 -8.09
N ALA A 122 -3.23 10.39 -7.96
CA ALA A 122 -3.27 9.22 -8.81
C ALA A 122 -4.71 8.72 -8.72
N ALA A 123 -5.44 8.80 -9.82
CA ALA A 123 -6.83 8.42 -9.86
C ALA A 123 -6.91 6.93 -9.56
N VAL A 124 -7.05 6.60 -8.29
CA VAL A 124 -7.17 5.21 -7.84
C VAL A 124 -8.52 4.69 -8.29
N LEU A 125 -8.51 3.58 -8.99
CA LEU A 125 -9.72 2.81 -9.22
C LEU A 125 -9.81 1.68 -8.19
N THR A 126 -11.00 1.52 -7.63
CA THR A 126 -11.26 0.51 -6.59
C THR A 126 -12.59 -0.17 -6.88
N VAL A 127 -12.65 -1.48 -6.68
CA VAL A 127 -13.89 -2.26 -6.69
C VAL A 127 -13.85 -3.30 -5.57
N ASP A 128 -14.97 -3.42 -4.86
CA ASP A 128 -15.18 -4.48 -3.86
C ASP A 128 -15.94 -5.63 -4.52
N LEU A 129 -15.42 -6.84 -4.34
CA LEU A 129 -15.90 -8.04 -4.99
C LEU A 129 -16.22 -9.14 -3.98
N ALA A 130 -17.33 -9.83 -4.21
CA ALA A 130 -17.61 -11.08 -3.52
C ALA A 130 -16.77 -12.24 -4.12
N PRO A 131 -16.46 -13.30 -3.35
CA PRO A 131 -15.65 -14.43 -3.81
C PRO A 131 -16.52 -15.42 -4.64
N VAL A 132 -17.05 -14.97 -5.76
CA VAL A 132 -17.97 -15.72 -6.63
C VAL A 132 -17.46 -15.84 -8.05
N VAL A 133 -18.04 -16.79 -8.80
CA VAL A 133 -17.82 -16.90 -10.24
C VAL A 133 -18.23 -15.58 -10.92
N GLY A 134 -17.33 -15.02 -11.73
CA GLY A 134 -17.55 -13.71 -12.37
C GLY A 134 -16.77 -12.56 -11.73
N ALA A 135 -16.26 -12.69 -10.50
CA ALA A 135 -15.44 -11.66 -9.85
C ALA A 135 -14.25 -11.22 -10.72
N ALA A 136 -13.55 -12.18 -11.33
CA ALA A 136 -12.43 -11.90 -12.22
C ALA A 136 -12.84 -11.10 -13.47
N ARG A 137 -14.07 -11.25 -13.98
CA ARG A 137 -14.57 -10.44 -15.08
C ARG A 137 -14.70 -8.97 -14.68
N GLN A 138 -15.31 -8.69 -13.52
CA GLN A 138 -15.46 -7.33 -13.01
C GLN A 138 -14.10 -6.67 -12.74
N ALA A 139 -13.14 -7.44 -12.22
CA ALA A 139 -11.77 -6.97 -12.02
C ALA A 139 -11.08 -6.60 -13.35
N ARG A 140 -11.25 -7.39 -14.41
CA ARG A 140 -10.72 -7.04 -15.75
C ARG A 140 -11.38 -5.78 -16.34
N GLU A 141 -12.69 -5.63 -16.17
CA GLU A 141 -13.41 -4.41 -16.59
C GLU A 141 -12.81 -3.16 -15.92
N LEU A 142 -12.49 -3.24 -14.61
CA LEU A 142 -11.83 -2.16 -13.89
C LEU A 142 -10.44 -1.86 -14.48
N VAL A 143 -9.64 -2.92 -14.76
CA VAL A 143 -8.29 -2.78 -15.34
C VAL A 143 -8.34 -2.13 -16.71
N THR A 144 -9.22 -2.62 -17.61
CA THR A 144 -9.37 -2.07 -18.96
C THR A 144 -9.74 -0.59 -18.90
N THR A 145 -10.76 -0.25 -18.09
CA THR A 145 -11.17 1.14 -17.87
C THR A 145 -10.03 2.01 -17.36
N GLY A 146 -9.21 1.48 -16.43
CA GLY A 146 -8.06 2.20 -15.89
C GLY A 146 -6.98 2.44 -16.94
N CYS A 147 -6.60 1.41 -17.66
CA CYS A 147 -5.58 1.52 -18.71
C CYS A 147 -6.00 2.50 -19.84
N GLU A 148 -7.28 2.45 -20.27
CA GLU A 148 -7.81 3.41 -21.23
C GLU A 148 -7.76 4.84 -20.69
N ARG A 149 -8.24 5.06 -19.45
CA ARG A 149 -8.28 6.38 -18.81
C ARG A 149 -6.91 7.02 -18.65
N TRP A 150 -5.89 6.21 -18.40
CA TRP A 150 -4.52 6.69 -18.15
C TRP A 150 -3.61 6.61 -19.37
N GLY A 151 -4.12 6.19 -20.53
CA GLY A 151 -3.33 6.08 -21.76
C GLY A 151 -2.23 5.03 -21.68
N MET A 152 -2.51 3.90 -21.01
CA MET A 152 -1.59 2.77 -20.82
C MET A 152 -2.10 1.49 -21.51
N PRO A 153 -2.44 1.51 -22.82
CA PRO A 153 -3.08 0.37 -23.48
C PRO A 153 -2.19 -0.87 -23.52
N THR A 154 -0.88 -0.73 -23.58
CA THR A 154 0.08 -1.84 -23.58
C THR A 154 0.08 -2.63 -22.27
N LEU A 155 -0.34 -2.02 -21.17
CA LEU A 155 -0.43 -2.68 -19.87
C LEU A 155 -1.78 -3.37 -19.62
N ALA A 156 -2.77 -3.21 -20.50
CA ALA A 156 -4.11 -3.74 -20.27
C ALA A 156 -4.13 -5.28 -20.23
N ASP A 157 -3.52 -5.93 -21.20
CA ASP A 157 -3.50 -7.40 -21.28
C ASP A 157 -2.72 -8.05 -20.12
N PRO A 158 -1.46 -7.67 -19.82
CA PRO A 158 -0.74 -8.25 -18.70
C PRO A 158 -1.42 -7.95 -17.36
N ALA A 159 -2.01 -6.77 -17.17
CA ALA A 159 -2.76 -6.44 -15.96
C ALA A 159 -4.06 -7.25 -15.84
N CYS A 160 -4.77 -7.51 -16.94
CA CYS A 160 -5.95 -8.37 -16.94
C CYS A 160 -5.60 -9.82 -16.57
N ILE A 161 -4.47 -10.33 -17.04
CA ILE A 161 -3.99 -11.67 -16.65
C ILE A 161 -3.64 -11.66 -15.15
N ALA A 162 -2.84 -10.71 -14.69
CA ALA A 162 -2.43 -10.63 -13.29
C ALA A 162 -3.63 -10.52 -12.35
N VAL A 163 -4.58 -9.62 -12.61
CA VAL A 163 -5.78 -9.46 -11.76
C VAL A 163 -6.65 -10.70 -11.76
N THR A 164 -6.76 -11.39 -12.91
CA THR A 164 -7.53 -12.63 -13.00
C THR A 164 -6.95 -13.71 -12.08
N GLU A 165 -5.63 -13.90 -12.08
CA GLU A 165 -4.98 -14.88 -11.22
C GLU A 165 -5.08 -14.51 -9.74
N MET A 166 -4.90 -13.23 -9.40
CA MET A 166 -5.04 -12.74 -8.02
C MET A 166 -6.47 -12.97 -7.49
N VAL A 167 -7.49 -12.60 -8.26
CA VAL A 167 -8.90 -12.76 -7.89
C VAL A 167 -9.29 -14.23 -7.80
N ASN A 168 -8.86 -15.06 -8.77
CA ASN A 168 -9.11 -16.50 -8.75
C ASN A 168 -8.46 -17.17 -7.53
N ASN A 169 -7.29 -16.72 -7.10
CA ASN A 169 -6.66 -17.18 -5.87
C ASN A 169 -7.52 -16.89 -4.62
N VAL A 170 -8.16 -15.71 -4.57
CA VAL A 170 -9.07 -15.39 -3.47
C VAL A 170 -10.32 -16.27 -3.54
N VAL A 171 -10.94 -16.41 -4.71
CA VAL A 171 -12.15 -17.23 -4.89
C VAL A 171 -11.90 -18.69 -4.51
N ALA A 172 -10.76 -19.24 -4.93
CA ALA A 172 -10.45 -20.65 -4.71
C ALA A 172 -9.98 -20.96 -3.28
N HIS A 173 -9.16 -20.07 -2.68
CA HIS A 173 -8.40 -20.38 -1.48
C HIS A 173 -8.81 -19.56 -0.26
N ALA A 174 -8.98 -18.24 -0.40
CA ALA A 174 -9.36 -17.37 0.71
C ALA A 174 -10.87 -17.43 0.98
N ARG A 175 -11.69 -17.39 -0.04
CA ARG A 175 -13.16 -17.43 0.01
C ARG A 175 -13.75 -16.31 0.85
N THR A 176 -13.12 -15.15 0.85
CA THR A 176 -13.53 -13.95 1.56
C THR A 176 -13.89 -12.84 0.58
N PRO A 177 -14.67 -11.82 0.96
CA PRO A 177 -14.73 -10.58 0.20
C PRO A 177 -13.33 -10.07 -0.11
N MET A 178 -13.19 -9.33 -1.20
CA MET A 178 -11.93 -8.78 -1.63
C MET A 178 -12.09 -7.38 -2.22
N THR A 179 -11.04 -6.58 -2.10
CA THR A 179 -10.95 -5.26 -2.72
C THR A 179 -9.84 -5.29 -3.76
N VAL A 180 -10.17 -4.92 -5.01
CA VAL A 180 -9.19 -4.72 -6.07
C VAL A 180 -8.92 -3.24 -6.23
N ARG A 181 -7.64 -2.85 -6.24
CA ARG A 181 -7.20 -1.46 -6.47
C ARG A 181 -6.16 -1.42 -7.56
N LEU A 182 -6.22 -0.36 -8.36
CA LEU A 182 -5.15 -0.05 -9.30
C LEU A 182 -4.95 1.46 -9.38
N ALA A 183 -3.70 1.86 -9.64
CA ALA A 183 -3.30 3.24 -9.81
C ALA A 183 -2.09 3.34 -10.77
N PRO A 184 -2.02 4.38 -11.62
CA PRO A 184 -0.82 4.66 -12.37
C PRO A 184 0.26 5.23 -11.44
N HIS A 185 1.51 4.95 -11.75
CA HIS A 185 2.65 5.57 -11.09
C HIS A 185 3.76 5.75 -12.13
N GLU A 186 3.95 6.99 -12.58
CA GLU A 186 4.84 7.30 -13.71
C GLU A 186 4.47 6.46 -14.94
N THR A 187 5.37 5.61 -15.42
CA THR A 187 5.18 4.71 -16.56
C THR A 187 4.65 3.33 -16.15
N THR A 188 4.46 3.08 -14.85
CA THR A 188 4.03 1.78 -14.32
C THR A 188 2.57 1.78 -13.92
N LEU A 189 1.98 0.60 -13.90
CA LEU A 189 0.68 0.34 -13.30
C LEU A 189 0.87 -0.49 -12.04
N ARG A 190 0.38 0.00 -10.91
CA ARG A 190 0.33 -0.73 -9.64
C ARG A 190 -1.04 -1.35 -9.47
N LEU A 191 -1.07 -2.63 -9.19
CA LEU A 191 -2.27 -3.42 -8.99
C LEU A 191 -2.19 -4.15 -7.66
N ALA A 192 -3.26 -4.17 -6.88
CA ALA A 192 -3.35 -4.92 -5.63
C ALA A 192 -4.73 -5.55 -5.43
N VAL A 193 -4.74 -6.72 -4.82
CA VAL A 193 -5.94 -7.41 -4.33
C VAL A 193 -5.76 -7.67 -2.85
N ARG A 194 -6.66 -7.10 -2.04
CA ARG A 194 -6.80 -7.38 -0.62
C ARG A 194 -7.84 -8.44 -0.40
N ASP A 195 -7.57 -9.40 0.47
CA ASP A 195 -8.54 -10.35 1.00
C ASP A 195 -8.45 -10.45 2.53
N HIS A 196 -9.41 -11.07 3.18
CA HIS A 196 -9.49 -11.20 4.63
C HIS A 196 -8.95 -12.54 5.17
N SER A 197 -8.03 -13.17 4.43
CA SER A 197 -7.36 -14.40 4.86
C SER A 197 -5.89 -14.15 5.17
N PRO A 198 -5.40 -14.41 6.40
CA PRO A 198 -4.01 -14.20 6.76
C PRO A 198 -3.06 -15.22 6.12
N ARG A 199 -3.59 -16.22 5.42
CA ARG A 199 -2.77 -17.24 4.74
C ARG A 199 -2.05 -16.63 3.56
N ARG A 200 -0.72 -16.60 3.62
CA ARG A 200 0.09 -16.15 2.49
C ARG A 200 -0.13 -17.05 1.27
N PRO A 201 -0.13 -16.50 0.04
CA PRO A 201 -0.11 -17.32 -1.14
C PRO A 201 1.18 -18.15 -1.15
N THR A 202 1.05 -19.44 -1.41
CA THR A 202 2.21 -20.33 -1.49
C THR A 202 2.72 -20.35 -2.93
N PHE A 203 3.91 -19.81 -3.15
CA PHE A 203 4.61 -19.97 -4.41
C PHE A 203 5.22 -21.38 -4.45
N VAL A 204 4.58 -22.26 -5.17
CA VAL A 204 5.06 -23.66 -5.37
C VAL A 204 5.89 -23.70 -6.65
N GLY A 205 6.95 -22.94 -6.79
CA GLY A 205 7.94 -23.01 -7.88
C GLY A 205 7.41 -23.54 -9.23
N MET A 206 8.28 -24.05 -10.08
CA MET A 206 7.91 -24.82 -11.28
C MET A 206 7.39 -26.20 -10.88
N SER A 207 6.15 -26.30 -10.43
CA SER A 207 5.49 -27.59 -10.17
C SER A 207 5.18 -28.33 -11.48
N PRO A 208 5.26 -29.67 -11.49
CA PRO A 208 4.86 -30.45 -12.65
C PRO A 208 3.43 -30.10 -13.11
N PRO A 209 3.12 -30.16 -14.40
CA PRO A 209 1.87 -29.71 -15.02
C PRO A 209 0.59 -30.41 -14.51
N THR A 210 0.72 -31.37 -13.61
CA THR A 210 -0.38 -32.22 -13.10
C THR A 210 -1.07 -31.68 -11.86
N ARG A 211 -0.56 -30.61 -11.18
CA ARG A 211 -1.22 -29.99 -10.02
C ARG A 211 -1.92 -28.69 -10.41
N ALA A 212 -3.22 -28.64 -10.23
CA ALA A 212 -3.99 -27.40 -10.25
C ALA A 212 -3.57 -26.55 -9.04
N GLY A 213 -2.75 -25.53 -9.28
CA GLY A 213 -2.27 -24.59 -8.25
C GLY A 213 -0.80 -24.21 -8.45
N GLY A 214 -0.49 -22.92 -8.45
CA GLY A 214 0.87 -22.39 -8.58
C GLY A 214 1.20 -21.76 -9.93
N ARG A 215 0.42 -22.00 -10.98
CA ARG A 215 0.64 -21.36 -12.30
C ARG A 215 0.33 -19.86 -12.27
N GLY A 216 -0.68 -19.45 -11.50
CA GLY A 216 -1.10 -18.04 -11.43
C GLY A 216 -0.01 -17.12 -10.90
N LEU A 217 0.67 -17.51 -9.82
CA LEU A 217 1.78 -16.73 -9.28
C LEU A 217 3.00 -16.73 -10.22
N LEU A 218 3.22 -17.80 -10.99
CA LEU A 218 4.26 -17.84 -12.01
C LEU A 218 3.95 -16.85 -13.14
N LEU A 219 2.70 -16.78 -13.60
CA LEU A 219 2.27 -15.79 -14.59
C LEU A 219 2.45 -14.36 -14.09
N ILE A 220 2.05 -14.08 -12.85
CA ILE A 220 2.28 -12.76 -12.23
C ILE A 220 3.78 -12.45 -12.21
N ASN A 221 4.62 -13.40 -11.79
CA ASN A 221 6.07 -13.23 -11.75
C ASN A 221 6.70 -12.97 -13.13
N THR A 222 6.15 -13.57 -14.18
CA THR A 222 6.66 -13.41 -15.55
C THR A 222 6.24 -12.06 -16.17
N MET A 223 5.05 -11.56 -15.81
CA MET A 223 4.43 -10.38 -16.42
C MET A 223 4.64 -9.10 -15.62
N SER A 224 5.21 -9.20 -14.43
CA SER A 224 5.39 -8.03 -13.56
C SER A 224 6.85 -7.79 -13.22
N ARG A 225 7.24 -6.54 -13.22
CA ARG A 225 8.56 -6.10 -12.79
C ARG A 225 8.86 -6.48 -11.35
N ARG A 226 7.83 -6.42 -10.51
CA ARG A 226 7.85 -6.83 -9.10
C ARG A 226 6.45 -7.26 -8.68
N TRP A 227 6.40 -8.20 -7.77
CA TRP A 227 5.18 -8.58 -7.09
C TRP A 227 5.50 -9.03 -5.66
N GLY A 228 4.50 -9.04 -4.81
CA GLY A 228 4.66 -9.48 -3.44
C GLY A 228 3.35 -9.67 -2.71
N SER A 229 3.47 -10.04 -1.44
CA SER A 229 2.34 -10.23 -0.55
C SER A 229 2.69 -9.73 0.85
N SER A 230 1.83 -8.88 1.40
CA SER A 230 1.94 -8.34 2.75
C SER A 230 0.78 -8.84 3.61
N VAL A 231 1.10 -9.38 4.80
CA VAL A 231 0.08 -9.72 5.80
C VAL A 231 -0.28 -8.44 6.55
N VAL A 232 -1.58 -8.18 6.64
CA VAL A 232 -2.17 -7.08 7.40
C VAL A 232 -3.04 -7.66 8.53
N PRO A 233 -3.41 -6.87 9.55
CA PRO A 233 -4.09 -7.40 10.74
C PRO A 233 -5.30 -8.28 10.48
N ASP A 234 -6.09 -7.98 9.46
CA ASP A 234 -7.33 -8.69 9.13
C ASP A 234 -7.29 -9.38 7.75
N GLY A 235 -6.10 -9.74 7.27
CA GLY A 235 -5.98 -10.42 5.98
C GLY A 235 -4.61 -10.26 5.33
N LYS A 236 -4.61 -10.07 4.01
CA LYS A 236 -3.40 -9.82 3.23
C LYS A 236 -3.67 -8.96 2.00
N VAL A 237 -2.61 -8.35 1.51
CA VAL A 237 -2.57 -7.67 0.21
C VAL A 237 -1.59 -8.42 -0.67
N VAL A 238 -2.04 -8.84 -1.85
CA VAL A 238 -1.17 -9.32 -2.95
C VAL A 238 -1.10 -8.19 -3.97
N TRP A 239 0.10 -7.85 -4.39
CA TRP A 239 0.31 -6.71 -5.28
C TRP A 239 1.32 -7.04 -6.40
N CYS A 240 1.23 -6.31 -7.50
CA CYS A 240 2.23 -6.33 -8.56
C CYS A 240 2.39 -4.93 -9.18
N VAL A 241 3.58 -4.71 -9.77
CA VAL A 241 3.95 -3.53 -10.54
C VAL A 241 4.23 -3.98 -11.95
N LEU A 242 3.50 -3.43 -12.91
CA LEU A 242 3.63 -3.72 -14.33
C LEU A 242 4.31 -2.55 -15.04
N HIS A 243 5.22 -2.84 -15.96
CA HIS A 243 5.93 -1.86 -16.76
C HIS A 243 5.86 -2.23 -18.25
N PRO A 244 5.77 -1.27 -19.19
CA PRO A 244 5.64 -1.58 -20.62
C PRO A 244 6.77 -2.44 -21.19
N ASP A 245 7.97 -2.37 -20.61
CA ASP A 245 9.14 -3.12 -21.09
C ASP A 245 9.21 -4.57 -20.57
N ASP A 246 8.29 -5.00 -19.69
CA ASP A 246 8.31 -6.33 -19.09
C ASP A 246 7.78 -7.43 -20.06
N GLU A 247 7.17 -7.05 -21.21
CA GLU A 247 6.71 -7.98 -22.25
C GLU A 247 7.80 -8.40 -23.25
N ALA A 248 9.02 -7.89 -23.12
CA ALA A 248 10.06 -8.04 -24.16
C ALA A 248 11.07 -9.18 -23.92
N THR A 249 10.77 -10.17 -23.03
CA THR A 249 11.74 -11.24 -22.76
C THR A 249 11.13 -12.63 -22.89
#